data_70ddcb0f76178af6bf69ce67b769c351
#
_entry.id   70ddcb0f76178af6bf69ce67b769c351
#
_cell.length_a   1.000
_cell.length_b   1.000
_cell.length_c   1.000
_cell.angle_alpha   90.00
_cell.angle_beta   90.00
_cell.angle_gamma   90.00
#
_symmetry.space_group_name_H-M   'P 1'
#
loop_
_entity.id
_entity.type
_entity.pdbx_description
1 polymer ?
#
loop_
_entity_poly.entity_id
_entity_poly.type
_entity_poly.pdbx_seq_one_letter_code
_entity_poly.pdbx_strand_id
1 'polypeptide(L)'
;QVATLRKELVYPQKAGTLHINPMGLEVVAHIQTGTSRRERVSTGDPFFDAFFNDPFFAHSTPVFERVNKKLKTNALTIEVEELPQTTENFDGAVGQFTLSSSADTSFSRTNEAITLSYTISGKGNLSLIDRLQLNLPDEFEVYEPNISDKLTKNASGQSGSRTFQYIIIPRVEGNYTI
;
A
#
# COMPACT_ATOMS: atom_id res chain seq x y z
N GLN A 1 23.99 2.53 -10.67
CA GLN A 1 22.92 2.88 -9.73
C GLN A 1 21.73 1.96 -9.97
N VAL A 2 21.11 1.46 -8.91
CA VAL A 2 19.89 0.64 -8.95
C VAL A 2 18.76 1.49 -8.39
N ALA A 3 17.64 1.57 -9.11
CA ALA A 3 16.44 2.28 -8.67
C ALA A 3 15.31 1.29 -8.50
N THR A 4 14.61 1.35 -7.36
CA THR A 4 13.39 0.59 -7.14
C THR A 4 12.22 1.36 -7.76
N LEU A 5 11.61 0.80 -8.81
CA LEU A 5 10.50 1.46 -9.52
C LEU A 5 9.15 1.17 -8.87
N ARG A 6 8.96 -0.07 -8.38
CA ARG A 6 7.70 -0.50 -7.77
C ARG A 6 7.96 -1.57 -6.72
N LYS A 7 7.23 -1.51 -5.64
CA LYS A 7 7.22 -2.52 -4.58
C LYS A 7 5.79 -2.74 -4.14
N GLU A 8 5.36 -3.99 -4.15
CA GLU A 8 4.01 -4.39 -3.75
C GLU A 8 4.07 -5.50 -2.72
N LEU A 9 3.13 -5.48 -1.80
CA LEU A 9 2.85 -6.55 -0.87
C LEU A 9 1.61 -7.29 -1.37
N VAL A 10 1.75 -8.58 -1.59
CA VAL A 10 0.66 -9.43 -2.06
C VAL A 10 0.38 -10.54 -1.06
N TYR A 11 -0.88 -10.93 -0.94
CA TYR A 11 -1.31 -12.04 -0.11
C TYR A 11 -1.93 -13.12 -1.02
N PRO A 12 -1.35 -14.32 -1.07
CA PRO A 12 -1.92 -15.43 -1.85
C PRO A 12 -3.27 -15.83 -1.24
N GLN A 13 -4.25 -16.10 -2.10
CA GLN A 13 -5.61 -16.47 -1.69
C GLN A 13 -5.86 -17.97 -1.77
N LYS A 14 -4.91 -18.73 -2.28
CA LYS A 14 -4.99 -20.20 -2.38
C LYS A 14 -3.61 -20.82 -2.36
N ALA A 15 -3.53 -22.05 -1.89
CA ALA A 15 -2.32 -22.84 -1.89
C ALA A 15 -1.94 -23.34 -3.30
N GLY A 16 -0.70 -23.81 -3.43
CA GLY A 16 -0.14 -24.36 -4.65
C GLY A 16 0.87 -23.45 -5.32
N THR A 17 1.27 -23.81 -6.52
CA THR A 17 2.26 -23.05 -7.30
C THR A 17 1.59 -21.87 -8.02
N LEU A 18 1.95 -20.67 -7.65
CA LEU A 18 1.44 -19.43 -8.24
C LEU A 18 2.51 -18.82 -9.15
N HIS A 19 2.08 -18.39 -10.34
CA HIS A 19 2.96 -17.74 -11.32
C HIS A 19 2.63 -16.25 -11.44
N ILE A 20 3.66 -15.40 -11.27
CA ILE A 20 3.57 -13.97 -11.55
C ILE A 20 4.21 -13.74 -12.93
N ASN A 21 3.41 -13.30 -13.87
CA ASN A 21 3.86 -13.03 -15.22
C ASN A 21 4.87 -11.89 -15.30
N PRO A 22 5.78 -11.91 -16.28
CA PRO A 22 6.70 -10.81 -16.52
C PRO A 22 5.98 -9.46 -16.71
N MET A 23 6.42 -8.45 -16.00
CA MET A 23 5.95 -7.09 -16.20
C MET A 23 6.74 -6.41 -17.31
N GLY A 24 6.05 -5.83 -18.28
CA GLY A 24 6.65 -4.99 -19.30
C GLY A 24 6.85 -3.56 -18.80
N LEU A 25 7.98 -2.96 -19.14
CA LEU A 25 8.30 -1.57 -18.84
C LEU A 25 8.82 -0.89 -20.08
N GLU A 26 8.21 0.22 -20.46
CA GLU A 26 8.70 1.10 -21.50
C GLU A 26 9.40 2.29 -20.85
N VAL A 27 10.67 2.47 -21.17
CA VAL A 27 11.48 3.57 -20.67
C VAL A 27 11.97 4.45 -21.81
N VAL A 28 11.95 5.74 -21.57
CA VAL A 28 12.57 6.73 -22.45
C VAL A 28 13.87 7.18 -21.79
N ALA A 29 14.99 6.77 -22.34
CA ALA A 29 16.31 7.21 -21.89
C ALA A 29 16.75 8.42 -22.71
N HIS A 30 17.21 9.45 -22.02
CA HIS A 30 17.89 10.57 -22.63
C HIS A 30 19.40 10.27 -22.58
N ILE A 31 19.95 9.82 -23.70
CA ILE A 31 21.36 9.47 -23.80
C ILE A 31 22.11 10.66 -24.42
N GLN A 32 23.13 11.11 -23.74
CA GLN A 32 24.01 12.11 -24.31
C GLN A 32 24.85 11.47 -25.42
N THR A 33 24.55 11.80 -26.67
CA THR A 33 25.21 11.21 -27.86
C THR A 33 26.38 12.06 -28.38
N GLY A 34 26.52 13.26 -27.84
CA GLY A 34 27.61 14.15 -28.22
C GLY A 34 27.49 15.56 -27.64
N THR A 35 28.36 16.42 -28.05
CA THR A 35 28.28 17.87 -27.84
C THR A 35 28.01 18.53 -29.19
N SER A 36 26.97 19.35 -29.29
CA SER A 36 26.75 20.12 -30.50
C SER A 36 27.90 21.12 -30.66
N ARG A 37 28.55 21.06 -31.81
CA ARG A 37 29.43 22.12 -32.20
C ARG A 37 28.56 23.30 -32.61
N ARG A 38 28.73 24.44 -31.96
CA ARG A 38 28.02 25.66 -32.34
C ARG A 38 28.30 25.96 -33.81
N GLU A 39 27.28 26.14 -34.61
CA GLU A 39 27.43 26.73 -35.92
C GLU A 39 28.01 28.13 -35.75
N ARG A 40 28.97 28.48 -36.58
CA ARG A 40 29.60 29.80 -36.55
C ARG A 40 28.51 30.84 -36.81
N VAL A 41 28.36 31.74 -35.88
CA VAL A 41 27.46 32.88 -36.07
C VAL A 41 28.16 33.86 -36.99
N SER A 42 27.56 34.18 -38.14
CA SER A 42 27.98 35.24 -39.00
C SER A 42 26.94 36.35 -38.98
N THR A 43 27.32 37.47 -38.39
CA THR A 43 26.48 38.68 -38.30
C THR A 43 26.75 39.66 -39.44
N GLY A 44 27.78 39.38 -40.23
CA GLY A 44 28.28 40.29 -41.29
C GLY A 44 29.19 41.38 -40.79
N ASP A 45 29.47 41.46 -39.49
CA ASP A 45 30.44 42.38 -38.87
C ASP A 45 31.61 41.56 -38.31
N PRO A 46 32.85 41.78 -38.79
CA PRO A 46 34.04 41.01 -38.37
C PRO A 46 34.34 41.08 -36.88
N PHE A 47 34.00 42.17 -36.21
CA PHE A 47 34.26 42.34 -34.79
C PHE A 47 33.31 41.49 -33.95
N PHE A 48 32.00 41.54 -34.26
CA PHE A 48 30.99 40.69 -33.58
C PHE A 48 31.20 39.23 -33.93
N ASP A 49 31.54 38.90 -35.17
CA ASP A 49 31.81 37.51 -35.56
C ASP A 49 33.03 36.94 -34.81
N ALA A 50 34.09 37.71 -34.56
CA ALA A 50 35.22 37.31 -33.75
C ALA A 50 34.84 37.10 -32.30
N PHE A 51 34.04 37.99 -31.72
CA PHE A 51 33.57 37.90 -30.34
C PHE A 51 32.66 36.67 -30.09
N PHE A 52 31.66 36.46 -30.95
CA PHE A 52 30.72 35.34 -30.80
C PHE A 52 31.33 33.98 -31.15
N ASN A 53 32.39 33.92 -31.91
CA ASN A 53 33.09 32.69 -32.25
C ASN A 53 34.35 32.45 -31.40
N ASP A 54 34.58 33.27 -30.36
CA ASP A 54 35.71 33.09 -29.44
C ASP A 54 35.54 31.77 -28.66
N PRO A 55 36.55 30.89 -28.61
CA PRO A 55 36.53 29.63 -27.87
C PRO A 55 36.19 29.77 -26.39
N PHE A 56 36.49 30.92 -25.78
CA PHE A 56 36.22 31.19 -24.38
C PHE A 56 34.70 31.31 -24.08
N PHE A 57 33.92 31.84 -25.04
CA PHE A 57 32.47 31.96 -24.94
C PHE A 57 31.71 30.80 -25.61
N ALA A 58 32.41 29.87 -26.23
CA ALA A 58 31.80 28.70 -26.86
C ALA A 58 31.32 27.68 -25.82
N HIS A 59 30.12 27.84 -25.35
CA HIS A 59 29.47 26.82 -24.53
C HIS A 59 28.95 25.68 -25.44
N SER A 60 29.53 24.51 -25.32
CA SER A 60 29.02 23.30 -25.97
C SER A 60 27.79 22.83 -25.23
N THR A 61 26.66 22.78 -25.90
CA THR A 61 25.44 22.20 -25.33
C THR A 61 25.40 20.68 -25.54
N PRO A 62 25.18 19.90 -24.49
CA PRO A 62 25.06 18.46 -24.65
C PRO A 62 23.83 18.14 -25.52
N VAL A 63 24.04 17.31 -26.55
CA VAL A 63 22.95 16.78 -27.37
C VAL A 63 22.45 15.48 -26.75
N PHE A 64 21.16 15.42 -26.45
CA PHE A 64 20.49 14.24 -25.93
C PHE A 64 19.62 13.63 -27.01
N GLU A 65 19.78 12.34 -27.21
CA GLU A 65 18.89 11.54 -28.04
C GLU A 65 17.88 10.80 -27.15
N ARG A 66 16.64 10.75 -27.58
CA ARG A 66 15.58 9.96 -26.93
C ARG A 66 15.62 8.54 -27.47
N VAL A 67 15.96 7.60 -26.60
CA VAL A 67 15.94 6.18 -26.92
C VAL A 67 14.81 5.51 -26.15
N ASN A 68 13.84 4.97 -26.88
CA ASN A 68 12.77 4.17 -26.31
C ASN A 68 13.25 2.72 -26.13
N LYS A 69 13.18 2.19 -24.91
CA LYS A 69 13.57 0.82 -24.61
C LYS A 69 12.46 0.08 -23.91
N LYS A 70 12.11 -1.10 -24.44
CA LYS A 70 11.18 -2.04 -23.80
C LYS A 70 11.96 -3.04 -22.98
N LEU A 71 11.67 -3.11 -21.69
CA LEU A 71 12.26 -4.05 -20.75
C LEU A 71 11.16 -4.99 -20.24
N LYS A 72 11.54 -6.20 -19.86
CA LYS A 72 10.65 -7.15 -19.19
C LYS A 72 11.34 -7.68 -17.95
N THR A 73 10.59 -7.84 -16.87
CA THR A 73 11.06 -8.57 -15.69
C THR A 73 11.08 -10.09 -15.99
N ASN A 74 11.75 -10.85 -15.13
CA ASN A 74 11.60 -12.30 -15.13
C ASN A 74 10.22 -12.67 -14.59
N ALA A 75 9.72 -13.84 -15.00
CA ALA A 75 8.60 -14.49 -14.34
C ALA A 75 9.02 -14.94 -12.94
N LEU A 76 8.11 -14.86 -11.98
CA LEU A 76 8.32 -15.38 -10.63
C LEU A 76 7.35 -16.53 -10.37
N THR A 77 7.85 -17.54 -9.71
CA THR A 77 7.04 -18.65 -9.22
C THR A 77 7.09 -18.63 -7.70
N ILE A 78 5.94 -18.73 -7.07
CA ILE A 78 5.78 -18.76 -5.62
C ILE A 78 5.04 -20.04 -5.26
N GLU A 79 5.60 -20.82 -4.37
CA GLU A 79 4.91 -21.96 -3.77
C GLU A 79 4.25 -21.51 -2.47
N VAL A 80 2.97 -21.80 -2.35
CA VAL A 80 2.14 -21.44 -1.22
C VAL A 80 1.67 -22.72 -0.55
N GLU A 81 2.05 -22.85 0.72
CA GLU A 81 1.63 -23.97 1.55
C GLU A 81 0.14 -23.86 1.91
N GLU A 82 -0.50 -25.00 2.12
CA GLU A 82 -1.86 -25.03 2.62
C GLU A 82 -1.90 -24.56 4.07
N LEU A 83 -2.96 -23.82 4.40
CA LEU A 83 -3.21 -23.47 5.80
C LEU A 83 -3.58 -24.72 6.60
N PRO A 84 -3.23 -24.77 7.89
CA PRO A 84 -3.67 -25.84 8.76
C PRO A 84 -5.20 -25.97 8.73
N GLN A 85 -5.70 -27.20 8.69
CA GLN A 85 -7.13 -27.43 8.76
C GLN A 85 -7.64 -26.97 10.14
N THR A 86 -8.71 -26.19 10.15
CA THR A 86 -9.39 -25.76 11.35
C THR A 86 -10.83 -26.28 11.34
N THR A 87 -11.34 -26.62 12.50
CA THR A 87 -12.76 -27.01 12.69
C THR A 87 -13.66 -25.81 12.93
N GLU A 88 -13.07 -24.64 13.16
CA GLU A 88 -13.78 -23.39 13.41
C GLU A 88 -13.93 -22.56 12.13
N ASN A 89 -14.86 -21.63 12.13
CA ASN A 89 -15.02 -20.68 11.04
C ASN A 89 -13.75 -19.83 10.90
N PHE A 90 -13.17 -19.86 9.71
CA PHE A 90 -11.96 -19.13 9.40
C PHE A 90 -12.28 -17.91 8.53
N ASP A 91 -12.08 -16.73 9.09
CA ASP A 91 -12.38 -15.43 8.44
C ASP A 91 -11.21 -14.90 7.58
N GLY A 92 -10.22 -15.73 7.26
CA GLY A 92 -9.10 -15.35 6.39
C GLY A 92 -7.96 -14.62 7.09
N ALA A 93 -8.00 -14.45 8.42
CA ALA A 93 -6.94 -13.78 9.18
C ALA A 93 -5.71 -14.68 9.37
N VAL A 94 -4.60 -14.33 8.74
CA VAL A 94 -3.32 -15.06 8.86
C VAL A 94 -2.25 -14.13 9.40
N GLY A 95 -1.69 -14.47 10.57
CA GLY A 95 -0.68 -13.66 11.23
C GLY A 95 -0.57 -13.92 12.73
N GLN A 96 0.11 -13.01 13.40
CA GLN A 96 0.20 -12.98 14.86
C GLN A 96 -0.60 -11.77 15.34
N PHE A 97 -1.73 -12.02 15.98
CA PHE A 97 -2.67 -10.99 16.38
C PHE A 97 -2.96 -11.03 17.88
N THR A 98 -3.24 -9.86 18.41
CA THR A 98 -3.77 -9.66 19.76
C THR A 98 -5.08 -8.92 19.62
N LEU A 99 -6.12 -9.41 20.28
CA LEU A 99 -7.43 -8.75 20.37
C LEU A 99 -7.55 -8.05 21.72
N SER A 100 -8.00 -6.81 21.71
CA SER A 100 -8.41 -6.05 22.88
C SER A 100 -9.80 -5.49 22.67
N SER A 101 -10.59 -5.41 23.74
CA SER A 101 -11.93 -4.83 23.73
C SER A 101 -12.10 -3.80 24.83
N SER A 102 -12.96 -2.83 24.58
CA SER A 102 -13.38 -1.84 25.57
C SER A 102 -14.78 -1.35 25.27
N ALA A 103 -15.51 -0.98 26.31
CA ALA A 103 -16.75 -0.24 26.22
C ALA A 103 -16.53 1.17 26.75
N ASP A 104 -17.25 2.14 26.24
CA ASP A 104 -17.21 3.53 26.72
C ASP A 104 -17.87 3.66 28.11
N THR A 105 -18.77 2.75 28.44
CA THR A 105 -19.42 2.68 29.76
C THR A 105 -19.73 1.23 30.14
N SER A 106 -19.76 0.97 31.44
CA SER A 106 -20.25 -0.29 32.00
C SER A 106 -21.69 -0.20 32.56
N PHE A 107 -22.31 1.00 32.45
CA PHE A 107 -23.67 1.27 32.90
C PHE A 107 -24.36 2.19 31.89
N SER A 108 -25.54 1.80 31.47
CA SER A 108 -26.39 2.55 30.56
C SER A 108 -27.87 2.37 30.92
N ARG A 109 -28.71 3.27 30.44
CA ARG A 109 -30.16 3.11 30.52
C ARG A 109 -30.68 2.39 29.28
N THR A 110 -31.84 1.80 29.39
CA THR A 110 -32.58 1.26 28.23
C THR A 110 -32.74 2.34 27.17
N ASN A 111 -32.43 2.01 25.93
CA ASN A 111 -32.39 2.89 24.74
C ASN A 111 -31.25 3.94 24.69
N GLU A 112 -30.28 3.90 25.59
CA GLU A 112 -29.05 4.67 25.44
C GLU A 112 -28.00 3.87 24.68
N ALA A 113 -27.29 4.53 23.77
CA ALA A 113 -26.24 3.89 22.97
C ALA A 113 -25.00 3.65 23.80
N ILE A 114 -24.37 2.50 23.61
CA ILE A 114 -23.06 2.12 24.16
C ILE A 114 -22.12 1.88 22.98
N THR A 115 -20.88 2.38 23.06
CA THR A 115 -19.86 2.13 22.06
C THR A 115 -18.94 1.02 22.50
N LEU A 116 -18.94 -0.09 21.75
CA LEU A 116 -17.99 -1.19 21.92
C LEU A 116 -16.86 -1.03 20.91
N SER A 117 -15.62 -1.05 21.38
CA SER A 117 -14.43 -0.97 20.55
C SER A 117 -13.64 -2.26 20.64
N TYR A 118 -13.42 -2.91 19.51
CA TYR A 118 -12.55 -4.07 19.38
C TYR A 118 -11.36 -3.70 18.52
N THR A 119 -10.17 -3.89 19.05
CA THR A 119 -8.93 -3.57 18.34
C THR A 119 -8.10 -4.84 18.15
N ILE A 120 -7.87 -5.20 16.89
CA ILE A 120 -6.94 -6.26 16.51
C ILE A 120 -5.62 -5.59 16.17
N SER A 121 -4.56 -5.99 16.85
CA SER A 121 -3.21 -5.47 16.65
C SER A 121 -2.24 -6.59 16.37
N GLY A 122 -1.25 -6.35 15.50
CA GLY A 122 -0.25 -7.37 15.22
C GLY A 122 0.40 -7.25 13.85
N LYS A 123 0.92 -8.40 13.40
CA LYS A 123 1.59 -8.55 12.11
C LYS A 123 0.91 -9.65 11.29
N GLY A 124 0.48 -9.33 10.10
CA GLY A 124 -0.25 -10.25 9.21
C GLY A 124 -1.15 -9.50 8.25
N ASN A 125 -2.17 -10.17 7.75
CA ASN A 125 -3.11 -9.62 6.75
C ASN A 125 -4.30 -8.87 7.37
N LEU A 126 -4.05 -7.99 8.35
CA LEU A 126 -5.08 -7.23 9.08
C LEU A 126 -6.15 -6.59 8.18
N SER A 127 -5.76 -6.11 7.00
CA SER A 127 -6.69 -5.46 6.07
C SER A 127 -7.71 -6.41 5.43
N LEU A 128 -7.54 -7.73 5.57
CA LEU A 128 -8.50 -8.74 5.08
C LEU A 128 -9.55 -9.14 6.11
N ILE A 129 -9.45 -8.64 7.34
CA ILE A 129 -10.45 -8.90 8.39
C ILE A 129 -11.60 -7.91 8.18
N ASP A 130 -12.71 -8.34 7.60
CA ASP A 130 -13.80 -7.44 7.23
C ASP A 130 -14.71 -7.09 8.39
N ARG A 131 -15.00 -8.06 9.25
CA ARG A 131 -15.89 -7.87 10.41
C ARG A 131 -15.60 -8.90 11.50
N LEU A 132 -16.01 -8.59 12.72
CA LEU A 132 -16.02 -9.52 13.84
C LEU A 132 -17.42 -10.10 14.02
N GLN A 133 -17.51 -11.39 14.28
CA GLN A 133 -18.76 -12.02 14.68
C GLN A 133 -18.91 -11.80 16.20
N LEU A 134 -19.88 -10.98 16.57
CA LEU A 134 -20.18 -10.69 17.97
C LEU A 134 -21.35 -11.57 18.42
N ASN A 135 -21.16 -12.31 19.50
CA ASN A 135 -22.24 -13.04 20.17
C ASN A 135 -22.82 -12.12 21.24
N LEU A 136 -23.70 -11.22 20.84
CA LEU A 136 -24.43 -10.35 21.76
C LEU A 136 -25.80 -10.95 22.07
N PRO A 137 -26.34 -10.70 23.28
CA PRO A 137 -27.73 -11.06 23.61
C PRO A 137 -28.72 -10.38 22.65
N ASP A 138 -29.86 -11.05 22.39
CA ASP A 138 -30.89 -10.58 21.47
C ASP A 138 -31.57 -9.27 21.94
N GLU A 139 -31.39 -8.92 23.21
CA GLU A 139 -31.88 -7.67 23.81
C GLU A 139 -31.12 -6.43 23.35
N PHE A 140 -30.00 -6.60 22.62
CA PHE A 140 -29.25 -5.52 22.07
C PHE A 140 -29.55 -5.33 20.59
N GLU A 141 -29.86 -4.10 20.21
CA GLU A 141 -29.82 -3.67 18.82
C GLU A 141 -28.37 -3.29 18.47
N VAL A 142 -27.84 -3.90 17.42
CA VAL A 142 -26.43 -3.76 17.02
C VAL A 142 -26.37 -3.10 15.66
N TYR A 143 -25.61 -2.03 15.58
CA TYR A 143 -25.33 -1.32 14.33
C TYR A 143 -24.02 -1.77 13.71
N GLU A 144 -23.90 -1.64 12.39
CA GLU A 144 -22.66 -1.96 11.68
C GLU A 144 -21.49 -1.13 12.22
N PRO A 145 -20.29 -1.72 12.32
CA PRO A 145 -19.17 -1.05 12.92
C PRO A 145 -18.56 0.02 12.01
N ASN A 146 -18.07 1.09 12.64
CA ASN A 146 -17.10 1.96 12.01
C ASN A 146 -15.72 1.31 12.11
N ILE A 147 -15.02 1.17 10.96
CA ILE A 147 -13.72 0.53 10.89
C ILE A 147 -12.64 1.59 10.70
N SER A 148 -11.60 1.52 11.54
CA SER A 148 -10.46 2.42 11.49
C SER A 148 -9.14 1.64 11.47
N ASP A 149 -8.28 1.97 10.52
CA ASP A 149 -7.01 1.29 10.29
C ASP A 149 -5.82 2.18 10.61
N LYS A 150 -4.86 1.64 11.37
CA LYS A 150 -3.52 2.20 11.58
C LYS A 150 -2.50 1.16 11.13
N LEU A 151 -2.28 1.07 9.82
CA LEU A 151 -1.49 0.01 9.21
C LEU A 151 -0.22 0.54 8.56
N THR A 152 0.88 -0.15 8.79
CA THR A 152 2.18 0.08 8.13
C THR A 152 2.52 -1.11 7.25
N LYS A 153 2.90 -0.85 6.01
CA LYS A 153 3.35 -1.87 5.04
C LYS A 153 4.83 -1.69 4.75
N ASN A 154 5.60 -2.75 4.93
CA ASN A 154 7.03 -2.76 4.66
C ASN A 154 7.49 -4.07 3.99
N ALA A 155 8.81 -4.25 3.82
CA ALA A 155 9.36 -5.45 3.19
C ALA A 155 9.06 -6.75 3.97
N SER A 156 8.81 -6.66 5.27
CA SER A 156 8.53 -7.81 6.14
C SER A 156 7.03 -8.08 6.32
N GLY A 157 6.17 -7.36 5.59
CA GLY A 157 4.73 -7.56 5.63
C GLY A 157 3.95 -6.33 6.12
N GLN A 158 2.72 -6.56 6.52
CA GLN A 158 1.82 -5.59 7.12
C GLN A 158 1.82 -5.74 8.63
N SER A 159 1.81 -4.62 9.35
CA SER A 159 1.68 -4.57 10.81
C SER A 159 0.90 -3.32 11.23
N GLY A 160 0.34 -3.36 12.43
CA GLY A 160 -0.41 -2.23 12.98
C GLY A 160 -1.65 -2.68 13.72
N SER A 161 -2.72 -1.90 13.62
CA SER A 161 -4.00 -2.20 14.25
C SER A 161 -5.18 -1.87 13.35
N ARG A 162 -6.25 -2.65 13.52
CA ARG A 162 -7.58 -2.43 12.94
C ARG A 162 -8.58 -2.40 14.07
N THR A 163 -9.36 -1.32 14.14
CA THR A 163 -10.34 -1.10 15.20
C THR A 163 -11.73 -1.10 14.62
N PHE A 164 -12.62 -1.87 15.25
CA PHE A 164 -14.05 -1.96 14.95
C PHE A 164 -14.81 -1.30 16.08
N GLN A 165 -15.57 -0.25 15.80
CA GLN A 165 -16.41 0.44 16.75
C GLN A 165 -17.86 0.14 16.45
N TYR A 166 -18.49 -0.66 17.31
CA TYR A 166 -19.90 -0.99 17.25
C TYR A 166 -20.71 -0.08 18.16
N ILE A 167 -21.84 0.37 17.68
CA ILE A 167 -22.86 1.02 18.51
C ILE A 167 -23.89 -0.05 18.84
N ILE A 168 -24.14 -0.26 20.12
CA ILE A 168 -25.17 -1.18 20.63
C ILE A 168 -26.16 -0.41 21.49
N ILE A 169 -27.42 -0.81 21.44
CA ILE A 169 -28.50 -0.19 22.24
C ILE A 169 -29.24 -1.28 23.00
N PRO A 170 -29.16 -1.30 24.34
CA PRO A 170 -29.96 -2.24 25.16
C PRO A 170 -31.42 -1.88 25.07
N ARG A 171 -32.26 -2.84 24.77
CA ARG A 171 -33.74 -2.69 24.69
C ARG A 171 -34.46 -3.13 25.94
N VAL A 172 -33.79 -3.92 26.75
CA VAL A 172 -34.34 -4.49 28.00
C VAL A 172 -33.33 -4.21 29.13
N GLU A 173 -33.86 -3.94 30.33
CA GLU A 173 -33.04 -3.82 31.53
C GLU A 173 -32.49 -5.18 31.97
N GLY A 174 -31.26 -5.20 32.47
CA GLY A 174 -30.61 -6.45 32.92
C GLY A 174 -29.14 -6.28 33.18
N ASN A 175 -28.51 -7.37 33.65
CA ASN A 175 -27.05 -7.48 33.73
C ASN A 175 -26.57 -8.40 32.62
N TYR A 176 -25.79 -7.88 31.72
CA TYR A 176 -25.29 -8.59 30.55
C TYR A 176 -23.77 -8.71 30.61
N THR A 177 -23.25 -9.83 30.14
CA THR A 177 -21.82 -10.01 29.90
C THR A 177 -21.60 -10.04 28.40
N ILE A 178 -20.72 -9.17 27.93
CA ILE A 178 -20.42 -8.98 26.51
C ILE A 178 -18.95 -9.34 26.23
#